data_09064002d82df8d59889b7f151383708
#
_entry.id   09064002d82df8d59889b7f151383708
#
_cell.length_a   1.000
_cell.length_b   1.000
_cell.length_c   1.000
_cell.angle_alpha   90.00
_cell.angle_beta   90.00
_cell.angle_gamma   90.00
#
_symmetry.space_group_name_H-M   'P 1'
#
loop_
_entity.id
_entity.type
_entity.pdbx_description
1 polymer ?
#
loop_
_entity_poly.entity_id
_entity_poly.type
_entity_poly.pdbx_seq_one_letter_code
_entity_poly.pdbx_strand_id
1 'polypeptide(L)'
;MLISKGNPMLMGCSRYKDGYNFTYESECENAALLIFDAHMKPKERIELDSSMKCGNIFSVHVSGRRLDTCFYCYEIDGLMYLDPYAKAITDCGRFGQTDEKDVYLAAIDVADYDWEDDRPLNYDYSDCIFYKMNVRGFTKSRTSKVKDKGTFSGIINKIPYLKELGITTIELQPAYEFDEIGRFPQLTDTIMSKYGAGTHYSVDKNTRKINYWGYVGGFYFAPKASYSSIASKHPGVFRDYTVEFKNVVKELHRNGIEVVMEMFFTDESTGFILQCVRHWVTEYHIDGVHVYCDESALKALSQDALLADTKIITVYWNGKTGTKKHMANYNNDFQNIARRLLKGDEN
;
A
#
# COMPACT_ATOMS: atom_id res chain seq x y z
N MET A 1 -17.26 0.83 26.89
CA MET A 1 -15.95 1.04 26.26
C MET A 1 -14.96 1.37 27.35
N LEU A 2 -13.83 0.69 27.39
CA LEU A 2 -12.74 0.94 28.31
C LEU A 2 -11.59 1.57 27.53
N ILE A 3 -10.99 2.60 28.07
CA ILE A 3 -9.89 3.35 27.46
C ILE A 3 -8.70 3.29 28.42
N SER A 4 -7.56 2.93 27.91
CA SER A 4 -6.29 2.88 28.65
C SER A 4 -5.13 3.25 27.74
N LYS A 5 -3.96 3.47 28.33
CA LYS A 5 -2.73 3.71 27.56
C LYS A 5 -2.44 2.52 26.65
N GLY A 6 -2.18 2.79 25.39
CA GLY A 6 -1.84 1.79 24.38
C GLY A 6 -0.37 1.38 24.39
N ASN A 7 0.00 0.64 23.37
CA ASN A 7 1.37 0.25 23.08
C ASN A 7 1.95 1.12 21.95
N PRO A 8 2.88 2.04 22.23
CA PRO A 8 3.43 2.94 21.21
C PRO A 8 4.30 2.22 20.16
N MET A 9 4.66 0.95 20.39
CA MET A 9 5.43 0.16 19.42
C MET A 9 4.60 -0.40 18.26
N LEU A 10 3.26 -0.37 18.41
CA LEU A 10 2.34 -0.86 17.38
C LEU A 10 1.75 0.32 16.61
N MET A 11 2.42 0.74 15.55
CA MET A 11 1.99 1.89 14.76
C MET A 11 0.69 1.60 14.00
N GLY A 12 -0.13 2.65 13.88
CA GLY A 12 -1.46 2.54 13.28
C GLY A 12 -2.50 1.87 14.19
N CYS A 13 -3.52 1.32 13.56
CA CYS A 13 -4.54 0.54 14.26
C CYS A 13 -4.26 -0.96 14.15
N SER A 14 -4.32 -1.67 15.26
CA SER A 14 -4.14 -3.13 15.31
C SER A 14 -4.92 -3.77 16.43
N ARG A 15 -5.30 -5.05 16.26
CA ARG A 15 -5.84 -5.86 17.36
C ARG A 15 -4.79 -5.99 18.44
N TYR A 16 -5.16 -5.75 19.67
CA TYR A 16 -4.26 -5.80 20.82
C TYR A 16 -5.04 -6.20 22.06
N LYS A 17 -4.58 -7.26 22.74
CA LYS A 17 -5.27 -7.84 23.91
C LYS A 17 -6.75 -8.12 23.60
N ASP A 18 -7.66 -7.53 24.39
CA ASP A 18 -9.12 -7.67 24.31
C ASP A 18 -9.80 -6.55 23.48
N GLY A 19 -9.02 -5.82 22.67
CA GLY A 19 -9.52 -4.68 21.88
C GLY A 19 -8.60 -4.26 20.77
N TYR A 20 -8.49 -2.95 20.56
CA TYR A 20 -7.69 -2.34 19.51
C TYR A 20 -6.73 -1.30 20.08
N ASN A 21 -5.52 -1.31 19.59
CA ASN A 21 -4.50 -0.30 19.83
C ASN A 21 -4.50 0.71 18.68
N PHE A 22 -4.47 1.98 19.02
CA PHE A 22 -4.36 3.07 18.07
C PHE A 22 -3.14 3.90 18.41
N THR A 23 -2.30 4.18 17.43
CA THR A 23 -1.13 5.04 17.59
C THR A 23 -1.09 6.10 16.51
N TYR A 24 -0.68 7.29 16.88
CA TYR A 24 -0.52 8.41 15.97
C TYR A 24 0.68 9.26 16.37
N GLU A 25 1.53 9.54 15.39
CA GLU A 25 2.68 10.42 15.61
C GLU A 25 2.29 11.87 15.38
N SER A 26 2.49 12.71 16.40
CA SER A 26 2.25 14.14 16.31
C SER A 26 3.10 14.93 17.30
N GLU A 27 3.57 16.10 16.91
CA GLU A 27 4.24 17.04 17.80
C GLU A 27 3.26 17.78 18.70
N CYS A 28 1.97 17.86 18.34
CA CYS A 28 0.95 18.55 19.11
C CYS A 28 0.79 17.95 20.51
N GLU A 29 0.40 18.76 21.48
CA GLU A 29 0.20 18.31 22.86
C GLU A 29 -1.08 17.49 23.02
N ASN A 30 -2.11 17.82 22.23
CA ASN A 30 -3.42 17.19 22.28
C ASN A 30 -3.86 16.75 20.90
N ALA A 31 -4.56 15.64 20.83
CA ALA A 31 -5.23 15.11 19.66
C ALA A 31 -6.51 14.41 20.09
N ALA A 32 -7.37 14.05 19.16
CA ALA A 32 -8.49 13.17 19.46
C ALA A 32 -8.55 12.01 18.46
N LEU A 33 -8.89 10.83 18.95
CA LEU A 33 -9.28 9.70 18.12
C LEU A 33 -10.80 9.75 17.91
N LEU A 34 -11.21 9.86 16.66
CA LEU A 34 -12.60 9.85 16.26
C LEU A 34 -12.96 8.47 15.73
N ILE A 35 -14.01 7.86 16.30
CA ILE A 35 -14.52 6.55 15.88
C ILE A 35 -15.89 6.75 15.23
N PHE A 36 -16.09 6.10 14.08
CA PHE A 36 -17.32 6.15 13.30
C PHE A 36 -17.91 4.73 13.18
N ASP A 37 -19.22 4.65 13.08
CA ASP A 37 -19.90 3.39 12.85
C ASP A 37 -19.78 2.87 11.41
N ALA A 38 -20.36 1.72 11.12
CA ALA A 38 -20.39 1.12 9.78
C ALA A 38 -21.06 1.97 8.69
N HIS A 39 -21.82 3.00 9.08
CA HIS A 39 -22.47 3.95 8.19
C HIS A 39 -21.73 5.30 8.13
N MET A 40 -20.49 5.33 8.63
CA MET A 40 -19.64 6.54 8.71
C MET A 40 -20.24 7.67 9.55
N LYS A 41 -21.12 7.34 10.52
CA LYS A 41 -21.63 8.32 11.46
C LYS A 41 -20.72 8.39 12.69
N PRO A 42 -20.45 9.61 13.21
CA PRO A 42 -19.70 9.77 14.45
C PRO A 42 -20.29 8.93 15.59
N LYS A 43 -19.43 8.17 16.28
CA LYS A 43 -19.81 7.26 17.36
C LYS A 43 -19.15 7.60 18.67
N GLU A 44 -17.85 7.88 18.65
CA GLU A 44 -17.08 8.23 19.86
C GLU A 44 -15.98 9.22 19.49
N ARG A 45 -15.65 10.08 20.45
CA ARG A 45 -14.49 10.97 20.42
C ARG A 45 -13.69 10.73 21.70
N ILE A 46 -12.44 10.34 21.54
CA ILE A 46 -11.53 10.00 22.64
C ILE A 46 -10.40 11.01 22.63
N GLU A 47 -10.30 11.80 23.69
CA GLU A 47 -9.21 12.76 23.88
C GLU A 47 -7.90 12.01 24.11
N LEU A 48 -6.87 12.43 23.43
CA LEU A 48 -5.52 11.93 23.55
C LEU A 48 -4.64 13.05 24.15
N ASP A 49 -4.32 12.92 25.41
CA ASP A 49 -3.49 13.88 26.14
C ASP A 49 -2.06 13.37 26.35
N SER A 50 -1.25 14.18 27.04
CA SER A 50 0.15 13.87 27.31
C SER A 50 0.36 12.57 28.09
N SER A 51 -0.60 12.10 28.89
CA SER A 51 -0.49 10.82 29.62
C SER A 51 -0.49 9.60 28.69
N MET A 52 -1.06 9.74 27.50
CA MET A 52 -1.12 8.71 26.44
C MET A 52 0.04 8.83 25.45
N LYS A 53 0.97 9.78 25.67
CA LYS A 53 2.07 10.07 24.76
C LYS A 53 3.38 9.40 25.22
N CYS A 54 4.19 9.00 24.25
CA CYS A 54 5.55 8.52 24.43
C CYS A 54 6.42 9.16 23.33
N GLY A 55 7.25 10.13 23.68
CA GLY A 55 7.87 11.00 22.67
C GLY A 55 6.78 11.73 21.88
N ASN A 56 6.79 11.62 20.56
CA ASN A 56 5.79 12.19 19.68
C ASN A 56 4.65 11.22 19.33
N ILE A 57 4.60 10.03 19.95
CA ILE A 57 3.61 9.00 19.62
C ILE A 57 2.52 8.96 20.68
N PHE A 58 1.30 9.33 20.32
CA PHE A 58 0.11 8.99 21.08
C PHE A 58 -0.21 7.51 20.93
N SER A 59 -0.60 6.86 22.03
CA SER A 59 -1.05 5.47 22.00
C SER A 59 -2.23 5.24 22.94
N VAL A 60 -3.30 4.69 22.43
CA VAL A 60 -4.51 4.39 23.19
C VAL A 60 -5.00 2.99 22.89
N HIS A 61 -5.38 2.26 23.94
CA HIS A 61 -6.05 0.95 23.84
C HIS A 61 -7.53 1.12 24.15
N VAL A 62 -8.36 0.65 23.24
CA VAL A 62 -9.82 0.72 23.33
C VAL A 62 -10.39 -0.69 23.34
N SER A 63 -11.12 -1.05 24.41
CA SER A 63 -11.73 -2.38 24.58
C SER A 63 -13.16 -2.31 25.12
N GLY A 64 -13.76 -3.48 25.32
CA GLY A 64 -15.12 -3.61 25.87
C GLY A 64 -16.24 -3.26 24.89
N ARG A 65 -15.95 -3.00 23.61
CA ARG A 65 -16.92 -2.85 22.52
C ARG A 65 -16.40 -3.47 21.23
N ARG A 66 -17.32 -3.97 20.43
CA ARG A 66 -17.00 -4.46 19.08
C ARG A 66 -16.78 -3.27 18.14
N LEU A 67 -15.57 -3.18 17.56
CA LEU A 67 -15.14 -2.11 16.67
C LEU A 67 -14.74 -2.61 15.27
N ASP A 68 -14.81 -3.90 15.02
CA ASP A 68 -14.39 -4.57 13.78
C ASP A 68 -15.10 -4.06 12.51
N THR A 69 -16.27 -3.42 12.64
CA THR A 69 -17.01 -2.80 11.54
C THR A 69 -16.91 -1.27 11.53
N CYS A 70 -16.11 -0.71 12.43
CA CYS A 70 -16.00 0.71 12.63
C CYS A 70 -14.83 1.30 11.84
N PHE A 71 -14.86 2.62 11.68
CA PHE A 71 -13.82 3.42 11.06
C PHE A 71 -13.25 4.42 12.05
N TYR A 72 -12.12 5.00 11.72
CA TYR A 72 -11.50 6.04 12.54
C TYR A 72 -10.73 7.05 11.71
N CYS A 73 -10.48 8.17 12.33
CA CYS A 73 -9.46 9.15 11.96
C CYS A 73 -8.99 9.88 13.23
N TYR A 74 -8.00 10.73 13.07
CA TYR A 74 -7.55 11.60 14.16
C TYR A 74 -8.01 13.03 13.93
N GLU A 75 -8.17 13.78 14.99
CA GLU A 75 -8.43 15.21 14.95
C GLU A 75 -7.33 15.95 15.69
N ILE A 76 -6.75 16.97 15.05
CA ILE A 76 -5.75 17.86 15.61
C ILE A 76 -6.16 19.27 15.22
N ASP A 77 -6.26 20.17 16.20
CA ASP A 77 -6.64 21.58 15.97
C ASP A 77 -7.93 21.74 15.15
N GLY A 78 -8.89 20.83 15.34
CA GLY A 78 -10.18 20.85 14.65
C GLY A 78 -10.15 20.32 13.21
N LEU A 79 -9.00 19.82 12.73
CA LEU A 79 -8.85 19.22 11.41
C LEU A 79 -8.75 17.70 11.51
N MET A 80 -9.40 16.99 10.60
CA MET A 80 -9.36 15.52 10.55
C MET A 80 -8.18 15.03 9.70
N TYR A 81 -7.48 14.01 10.23
CA TYR A 81 -6.32 13.38 9.61
C TYR A 81 -6.52 11.87 9.51
N LEU A 82 -6.28 11.31 8.32
CA LEU A 82 -6.17 9.88 8.17
C LEU A 82 -4.87 9.37 8.78
N ASP A 83 -4.92 8.14 9.27
CA ASP A 83 -3.74 7.44 9.75
C ASP A 83 -2.82 7.07 8.58
N PRO A 84 -1.55 7.49 8.57
CA PRO A 84 -0.58 7.08 7.54
C PRO A 84 -0.35 5.56 7.49
N TYR A 85 -0.61 4.86 8.59
CA TYR A 85 -0.50 3.41 8.72
C TYR A 85 -1.83 2.69 8.44
N ALA A 86 -2.84 3.37 7.89
CA ALA A 86 -4.13 2.78 7.59
C ALA A 86 -4.00 1.61 6.63
N LYS A 87 -4.48 0.43 7.03
CA LYS A 87 -4.44 -0.82 6.24
C LYS A 87 -5.57 -0.93 5.22
N ALA A 88 -6.61 -0.15 5.41
CA ALA A 88 -7.73 0.00 4.49
C ALA A 88 -8.38 1.37 4.72
N ILE A 89 -8.84 1.99 3.65
CA ILE A 89 -9.50 3.30 3.67
C ILE A 89 -10.90 3.14 3.09
N THR A 90 -11.84 3.94 3.56
CA THR A 90 -13.20 3.98 2.98
C THR A 90 -13.11 4.18 1.46
N ASP A 91 -14.02 3.53 0.76
CA ASP A 91 -14.02 3.44 -0.70
C ASP A 91 -13.72 4.78 -1.38
N CYS A 92 -12.61 4.82 -2.10
CA CYS A 92 -12.21 5.96 -2.92
C CYS A 92 -12.93 5.99 -4.29
N GLY A 93 -13.97 5.17 -4.45
CA GLY A 93 -14.78 5.16 -5.66
C GLY A 93 -14.11 4.47 -6.85
N ARG A 94 -14.61 4.74 -8.05
CA ARG A 94 -14.04 4.20 -9.29
C ARG A 94 -12.82 5.01 -9.71
N PHE A 95 -11.82 4.32 -10.20
CA PHE A 95 -10.59 4.95 -10.70
C PHE A 95 -10.87 6.12 -11.65
N GLY A 96 -10.35 7.30 -11.28
CA GLY A 96 -10.49 8.53 -12.05
C GLY A 96 -11.87 9.18 -12.00
N GLN A 97 -12.73 8.80 -11.06
CA GLN A 97 -14.01 9.44 -10.82
C GLN A 97 -13.99 10.20 -9.49
N THR A 98 -14.51 11.42 -9.51
CA THR A 98 -14.75 12.21 -8.31
C THR A 98 -16.11 11.82 -7.75
N ASP A 99 -16.14 10.94 -6.75
CA ASP A 99 -17.28 10.91 -5.85
C ASP A 99 -16.98 11.95 -4.77
N GLU A 100 -17.76 13.02 -4.70
CA GLU A 100 -17.63 14.03 -3.66
C GLU A 100 -18.05 13.41 -2.32
N LYS A 101 -17.12 12.70 -1.68
CA LYS A 101 -17.27 12.33 -0.28
C LYS A 101 -16.59 13.39 0.57
N ASP A 102 -17.32 13.86 1.56
CA ASP A 102 -16.82 14.88 2.47
C ASP A 102 -15.75 14.34 3.44
N VAL A 103 -15.70 13.03 3.67
CA VAL A 103 -14.80 12.41 4.67
C VAL A 103 -14.32 11.04 4.21
N TYR A 104 -13.00 10.82 4.26
CA TYR A 104 -12.35 9.52 4.13
C TYR A 104 -11.89 9.04 5.51
N LEU A 105 -12.08 7.76 5.81
CA LEU A 105 -11.82 7.18 7.12
C LEU A 105 -10.98 5.92 6.96
N ALA A 106 -10.16 5.62 7.95
CA ALA A 106 -9.42 4.37 8.04
C ALA A 106 -10.30 3.28 8.66
N ALA A 107 -10.19 2.04 8.19
CA ALA A 107 -10.83 0.91 8.80
C ALA A 107 -10.11 0.51 10.10
N ILE A 108 -10.87 0.24 11.18
CA ILE A 108 -10.28 -0.22 12.43
C ILE A 108 -9.74 -1.65 12.29
N ASP A 109 -10.44 -2.48 11.53
CA ASP A 109 -10.04 -3.86 11.32
C ASP A 109 -10.14 -4.24 9.84
N VAL A 110 -9.27 -5.12 9.42
CA VAL A 110 -9.33 -5.75 8.10
C VAL A 110 -9.72 -7.21 8.27
N ALA A 111 -10.33 -7.79 7.24
CA ALA A 111 -10.75 -9.19 7.30
C ALA A 111 -9.55 -10.12 7.48
N ASP A 112 -9.68 -11.08 8.38
CA ASP A 112 -8.76 -12.20 8.45
C ASP A 112 -8.78 -12.95 7.11
N TYR A 113 -7.64 -13.49 6.72
CA TYR A 113 -7.51 -14.21 5.47
C TYR A 113 -6.84 -15.56 5.70
N ASP A 114 -7.43 -16.61 5.16
CA ASP A 114 -6.86 -17.95 5.20
C ASP A 114 -5.92 -18.16 4.01
N TRP A 115 -4.64 -18.11 4.28
CA TRP A 115 -3.59 -18.36 3.31
C TRP A 115 -3.43 -19.85 2.97
N GLU A 116 -4.05 -20.75 3.77
CA GLU A 116 -3.90 -22.20 3.62
C GLU A 116 -2.40 -22.62 3.72
N ASP A 117 -1.86 -23.25 2.68
CA ASP A 117 -0.46 -23.68 2.59
C ASP A 117 0.41 -22.75 1.73
N ASP A 118 -0.05 -21.53 1.47
CA ASP A 118 0.67 -20.55 0.69
C ASP A 118 2.04 -20.22 1.29
N ARG A 119 3.05 -20.12 0.44
CA ARG A 119 4.44 -19.79 0.80
C ARG A 119 5.11 -19.00 -0.32
N PRO A 120 6.13 -18.18 0.03
CA PRO A 120 6.99 -17.56 -0.97
C PRO A 120 7.63 -18.60 -1.89
N LEU A 121 7.71 -18.32 -3.17
CA LEU A 121 8.28 -19.23 -4.17
C LEU A 121 9.80 -19.22 -4.17
N ASN A 122 10.42 -18.12 -3.74
CA ASN A 122 11.87 -17.99 -3.55
C ASN A 122 12.74 -18.37 -4.76
N TYR A 123 12.32 -18.00 -5.97
CA TYR A 123 13.14 -18.20 -7.16
C TYR A 123 14.44 -17.40 -7.09
N ASP A 124 15.53 -17.97 -7.58
CA ASP A 124 16.74 -17.17 -7.79
C ASP A 124 16.52 -16.16 -8.94
N TYR A 125 17.16 -14.99 -8.90
CA TYR A 125 17.00 -14.00 -9.95
C TYR A 125 17.34 -14.51 -11.36
N SER A 126 18.25 -15.51 -11.47
CA SER A 126 18.59 -16.17 -12.73
C SER A 126 17.43 -16.94 -13.35
N ASP A 127 16.47 -17.36 -12.54
CA ASP A 127 15.30 -18.15 -12.96
C ASP A 127 14.05 -17.27 -13.14
N CYS A 128 14.17 -15.98 -12.86
CA CYS A 128 13.06 -15.05 -12.94
C CYS A 128 12.93 -14.44 -14.35
N ILE A 129 11.74 -14.52 -14.91
CA ILE A 129 11.32 -13.77 -16.08
C ILE A 129 10.26 -12.79 -15.62
N PHE A 130 10.64 -11.50 -15.51
CA PHE A 130 9.79 -10.45 -15.00
C PHE A 130 8.83 -9.89 -16.06
N TYR A 131 7.58 -9.72 -15.68
CA TYR A 131 6.58 -8.98 -16.45
C TYR A 131 6.06 -7.79 -15.65
N LYS A 132 6.53 -6.59 -15.96
CA LYS A 132 6.09 -5.36 -15.32
C LYS A 132 4.76 -4.90 -15.89
N MET A 133 3.78 -4.63 -15.02
CA MET A 133 2.44 -4.24 -15.45
C MET A 133 1.79 -3.22 -14.52
N ASN A 134 0.95 -2.36 -15.09
CA ASN A 134 -0.02 -1.58 -14.34
C ASN A 134 -1.29 -2.41 -14.18
N VAL A 135 -1.80 -2.56 -12.94
CA VAL A 135 -2.99 -3.37 -12.63
C VAL A 135 -4.16 -3.03 -13.54
N ARG A 136 -4.44 -1.71 -13.68
CA ARG A 136 -5.54 -1.26 -14.53
C ARG A 136 -5.23 -1.43 -16.02
N GLY A 137 -4.05 -1.03 -16.45
CA GLY A 137 -3.64 -1.05 -17.86
C GLY A 137 -3.65 -2.45 -18.46
N PHE A 138 -3.22 -3.44 -17.70
CA PHE A 138 -3.03 -4.80 -18.18
C PHE A 138 -4.29 -5.45 -18.75
N THR A 139 -5.44 -5.21 -18.13
CA THR A 139 -6.69 -5.86 -18.55
C THR A 139 -7.80 -4.89 -18.98
N LYS A 140 -7.60 -3.58 -18.98
CA LYS A 140 -8.66 -2.57 -19.25
C LYS A 140 -9.20 -2.62 -20.65
N SER A 141 -8.37 -2.97 -21.65
CA SER A 141 -8.78 -3.06 -23.03
C SER A 141 -9.91 -4.10 -23.24
N ARG A 142 -10.80 -3.84 -24.21
CA ARG A 142 -11.80 -4.83 -24.63
C ARG A 142 -11.16 -6.11 -25.19
N THR A 143 -9.98 -5.99 -25.78
CA THR A 143 -9.23 -7.12 -26.34
C THR A 143 -8.69 -8.07 -25.27
N SER A 144 -8.64 -7.66 -24.01
CA SER A 144 -8.22 -8.53 -22.90
C SER A 144 -9.16 -9.72 -22.69
N LYS A 145 -10.43 -9.59 -23.08
CA LYS A 145 -11.50 -10.61 -22.95
C LYS A 145 -11.75 -11.07 -21.51
N VAL A 146 -11.34 -10.29 -20.50
CA VAL A 146 -11.62 -10.60 -19.08
C VAL A 146 -12.91 -9.91 -18.63
N LYS A 147 -13.58 -10.47 -17.62
CA LYS A 147 -14.83 -9.93 -17.07
C LYS A 147 -14.57 -8.66 -16.25
N ASP A 148 -13.66 -8.75 -15.29
CA ASP A 148 -13.36 -7.69 -14.34
C ASP A 148 -12.12 -6.87 -14.80
N LYS A 149 -12.34 -6.09 -15.87
CA LYS A 149 -11.28 -5.36 -16.58
C LYS A 149 -10.67 -4.24 -15.75
N GLY A 150 -9.35 -4.23 -15.68
CA GLY A 150 -8.59 -3.18 -14.99
C GLY A 150 -8.65 -3.28 -13.48
N THR A 151 -8.82 -4.50 -12.95
CA THR A 151 -8.91 -4.78 -11.53
C THR A 151 -7.93 -5.89 -11.12
N PHE A 152 -7.76 -6.07 -9.81
CA PHE A 152 -6.98 -7.17 -9.25
C PHE A 152 -7.48 -8.53 -9.75
N SER A 153 -8.77 -8.81 -9.68
CA SER A 153 -9.36 -10.07 -10.19
C SER A 153 -9.12 -10.28 -11.69
N GLY A 154 -8.98 -9.18 -12.46
CA GLY A 154 -8.65 -9.25 -13.87
C GLY A 154 -7.29 -9.89 -14.16
N ILE A 155 -6.33 -9.78 -13.24
CA ILE A 155 -5.00 -10.39 -13.35
C ILE A 155 -5.13 -11.91 -13.28
N ILE A 156 -5.94 -12.44 -12.36
CA ILE A 156 -6.15 -13.89 -12.20
C ILE A 156 -6.59 -14.52 -13.52
N ASN A 157 -7.50 -13.86 -14.25
CA ASN A 157 -7.98 -14.35 -15.56
C ASN A 157 -6.88 -14.41 -16.63
N LYS A 158 -5.74 -13.77 -16.39
CA LYS A 158 -4.59 -13.73 -17.31
C LYS A 158 -3.44 -14.64 -16.91
N ILE A 159 -3.57 -15.40 -15.84
CA ILE A 159 -2.54 -16.37 -15.41
C ILE A 159 -2.18 -17.37 -16.55
N PRO A 160 -3.15 -17.95 -17.29
CA PRO A 160 -2.79 -18.83 -18.41
C PRO A 160 -1.93 -18.15 -19.48
N TYR A 161 -2.22 -16.89 -19.79
CA TYR A 161 -1.43 -16.10 -20.74
C TYR A 161 0.00 -15.81 -20.21
N LEU A 162 0.14 -15.46 -18.91
CA LEU A 162 1.44 -15.24 -18.32
C LEU A 162 2.28 -16.52 -18.31
N LYS A 163 1.67 -17.67 -18.05
CA LYS A 163 2.33 -18.97 -18.11
C LYS A 163 2.75 -19.34 -19.53
N GLU A 164 1.93 -19.08 -20.54
CA GLU A 164 2.26 -19.31 -21.95
C GLU A 164 3.48 -18.48 -22.37
N LEU A 165 3.63 -17.25 -21.82
CA LEU A 165 4.81 -16.42 -22.02
C LEU A 165 6.05 -16.86 -21.24
N GLY A 166 5.93 -17.85 -20.34
CA GLY A 166 7.01 -18.29 -19.46
C GLY A 166 7.31 -17.32 -18.33
N ILE A 167 6.36 -16.44 -17.95
CA ILE A 167 6.55 -15.48 -16.86
C ILE A 167 6.58 -16.21 -15.53
N THR A 168 7.60 -15.95 -14.73
CA THR A 168 7.76 -16.48 -13.36
C THR A 168 7.57 -15.43 -12.27
N THR A 169 7.63 -14.14 -12.63
CA THR A 169 7.50 -13.05 -11.67
C THR A 169 6.74 -11.90 -12.32
N ILE A 170 5.66 -11.42 -11.71
CA ILE A 170 5.04 -10.16 -12.09
C ILE A 170 5.57 -9.03 -11.22
N GLU A 171 5.76 -7.86 -11.82
CA GLU A 171 6.06 -6.63 -11.12
C GLU A 171 4.89 -5.66 -11.29
N LEU A 172 4.16 -5.43 -10.21
CA LEU A 172 3.05 -4.49 -10.19
C LEU A 172 3.58 -3.07 -10.01
N GLN A 173 3.25 -2.18 -10.94
CA GLN A 173 3.38 -0.74 -10.69
C GLN A 173 2.55 -0.35 -9.47
N PRO A 174 2.76 0.84 -8.85
CA PRO A 174 2.15 1.18 -7.58
C PRO A 174 0.70 0.71 -7.45
N ALA A 175 0.47 -0.18 -6.49
CA ALA A 175 -0.83 -0.78 -6.20
C ALA A 175 -1.30 -0.50 -4.76
N TYR A 176 -0.54 0.32 -4.00
CA TYR A 176 -0.99 0.94 -2.75
C TYR A 176 -1.97 2.09 -3.03
N GLU A 177 -2.68 2.58 -2.04
CA GLU A 177 -3.68 3.64 -2.20
C GLU A 177 -3.02 5.00 -2.42
N PHE A 178 -2.82 5.36 -3.67
CA PHE A 178 -2.38 6.69 -4.10
C PHE A 178 -3.55 7.53 -4.61
N ASP A 179 -3.42 8.85 -4.55
CA ASP A 179 -4.43 9.75 -5.06
C ASP A 179 -4.26 10.01 -6.55
N GLU A 180 -5.18 9.48 -7.36
CA GLU A 180 -5.14 9.66 -8.81
C GLU A 180 -5.83 10.92 -9.33
N ILE A 181 -6.64 11.61 -8.49
CA ILE A 181 -7.46 12.76 -8.95
C ILE A 181 -7.54 13.93 -7.96
N GLY A 182 -6.72 13.94 -6.89
CA GLY A 182 -6.74 15.00 -5.87
C GLY A 182 -7.97 14.92 -4.96
N ARG A 183 -8.32 13.70 -4.50
CA ARG A 183 -9.46 13.47 -3.58
C ARG A 183 -9.22 14.00 -2.18
N PHE A 184 -7.97 14.12 -1.77
CA PHE A 184 -7.56 14.43 -0.41
C PHE A 184 -6.96 15.84 -0.26
N PRO A 185 -7.59 16.93 -0.79
CA PRO A 185 -6.95 18.23 -0.81
C PRO A 185 -6.69 18.81 0.59
N GLN A 186 -7.50 18.45 1.57
CA GLN A 186 -7.34 18.93 2.96
C GLN A 186 -6.40 18.03 3.78
N LEU A 187 -6.25 16.79 3.39
CA LEU A 187 -5.38 15.80 4.03
C LEU A 187 -3.98 15.79 3.39
N THR A 188 -3.92 16.08 2.09
CA THR A 188 -2.68 16.10 1.31
C THR A 188 -1.70 17.14 1.82
N ASP A 189 -2.13 18.35 2.11
CA ASP A 189 -1.22 19.43 2.52
C ASP A 189 -0.58 19.19 3.88
N THR A 190 -1.20 18.42 4.76
CA THR A 190 -0.69 18.21 6.12
C THR A 190 -0.10 16.84 6.36
N ILE A 191 -0.73 15.77 5.91
CA ILE A 191 -0.16 14.42 6.01
C ILE A 191 0.98 14.25 5.02
N MET A 192 0.79 14.70 3.79
CA MET A 192 1.80 14.60 2.74
C MET A 192 2.97 15.57 2.96
N SER A 193 2.75 16.76 3.55
CA SER A 193 3.85 17.67 3.91
C SER A 193 4.62 17.18 5.14
N LYS A 194 3.96 16.53 6.08
CA LYS A 194 4.61 16.00 7.29
C LYS A 194 5.39 14.71 7.01
N TYR A 195 4.94 13.90 6.06
CA TYR A 195 5.61 12.66 5.63
C TYR A 195 6.23 12.77 4.22
N GLY A 196 6.46 14.00 3.75
CA GLY A 196 7.31 14.32 2.62
C GLY A 196 6.76 14.03 1.24
N ALA A 197 5.48 14.01 1.04
CA ALA A 197 4.95 14.12 -0.32
C ALA A 197 5.16 15.54 -0.88
N GLY A 198 6.38 15.99 -0.88
CA GLY A 198 6.80 17.30 -1.40
C GLY A 198 6.76 17.44 -2.92
N THR A 199 6.26 16.47 -3.64
CA THR A 199 5.83 16.68 -5.01
C THR A 199 4.38 17.13 -4.96
N HIS A 200 4.19 18.44 -4.91
CA HIS A 200 2.94 19.10 -5.27
C HIS A 200 2.54 18.67 -6.70
N TYR A 201 2.04 17.48 -6.84
CA TYR A 201 1.10 17.19 -7.90
C TYR A 201 -0.19 17.90 -7.48
N SER A 202 -0.21 19.24 -7.62
CA SER A 202 -1.48 19.92 -7.72
C SER A 202 -2.14 19.31 -8.94
N VAL A 203 -3.00 18.33 -8.72
CA VAL A 203 -3.97 17.95 -9.74
C VAL A 203 -4.76 19.23 -9.93
N ASP A 204 -4.37 19.99 -10.94
CA ASP A 204 -5.13 21.18 -11.33
C ASP A 204 -6.55 20.67 -11.60
N LYS A 205 -7.46 20.99 -10.67
CA LYS A 205 -8.88 20.61 -10.77
C LYS A 205 -9.48 21.00 -12.12
N ASN A 206 -8.87 21.99 -12.80
CA ASN A 206 -9.26 22.47 -14.11
C ASN A 206 -8.77 21.59 -15.28
N THR A 207 -7.70 20.82 -15.11
CA THR A 207 -7.14 20.04 -16.23
C THR A 207 -7.66 18.61 -16.34
N ARG A 208 -8.41 18.09 -15.36
CA ARG A 208 -8.93 16.71 -15.31
C ARG A 208 -7.86 15.62 -15.58
N LYS A 209 -6.59 15.93 -15.34
CA LYS A 209 -5.51 14.97 -15.51
C LYS A 209 -5.56 13.94 -14.39
N ILE A 210 -5.52 12.67 -14.76
CA ILE A 210 -5.50 11.56 -13.83
C ILE A 210 -4.05 11.10 -13.67
N ASN A 211 -3.59 10.95 -12.43
CA ASN A 211 -2.35 10.24 -12.15
C ASN A 211 -2.59 8.74 -12.37
N TYR A 212 -2.23 8.28 -13.55
CA TYR A 212 -2.49 6.90 -13.97
C TYR A 212 -1.51 5.89 -13.37
N TRP A 213 -0.27 6.32 -13.14
CA TRP A 213 0.84 5.42 -12.84
C TRP A 213 1.10 5.23 -11.35
N GLY A 214 0.71 6.18 -10.51
CA GLY A 214 0.82 6.10 -9.06
C GLY A 214 2.21 6.39 -8.48
N TYR A 215 3.15 6.94 -9.26
CA TYR A 215 4.47 7.34 -8.73
C TYR A 215 4.37 8.64 -7.92
N VAL A 216 3.66 8.57 -6.84
CA VAL A 216 3.45 9.65 -5.86
C VAL A 216 3.27 9.03 -4.47
N GLY A 217 3.39 9.84 -3.43
CA GLY A 217 3.04 9.44 -2.07
C GLY A 217 1.57 9.02 -1.93
N GLY A 218 1.28 8.23 -0.90
CA GLY A 218 -0.07 7.73 -0.64
C GLY A 218 -0.18 7.02 0.70
N PHE A 219 -1.26 6.29 0.89
CA PHE A 219 -1.46 5.41 2.04
C PHE A 219 -0.86 4.05 1.74
N TYR A 220 0.43 3.95 2.00
CA TYR A 220 1.27 2.83 1.56
C TYR A 220 0.90 1.48 2.16
N PHE A 221 0.20 1.41 3.29
CA PHE A 221 -0.21 0.16 3.94
C PHE A 221 -1.52 -0.40 3.38
N ALA A 222 -2.26 0.36 2.60
CA ALA A 222 -3.54 -0.04 2.01
C ALA A 222 -3.39 -0.38 0.52
N PRO A 223 -3.96 -1.48 0.02
CA PRO A 223 -4.07 -1.72 -1.42
C PRO A 223 -4.97 -0.67 -2.06
N LYS A 224 -4.76 -0.39 -3.34
CA LYS A 224 -5.57 0.59 -4.05
C LYS A 224 -7.02 0.12 -4.24
N ALA A 225 -7.94 0.72 -3.49
CA ALA A 225 -9.36 0.34 -3.49
C ALA A 225 -9.99 0.42 -4.89
N SER A 226 -9.64 1.43 -5.71
CA SER A 226 -10.19 1.58 -7.05
C SER A 226 -9.69 0.55 -8.08
N TYR A 227 -8.71 -0.31 -7.71
CA TYR A 227 -8.32 -1.49 -8.49
C TYR A 227 -9.11 -2.74 -8.12
N SER A 228 -9.99 -2.67 -7.13
CA SER A 228 -10.84 -3.80 -6.78
C SER A 228 -12.02 -3.94 -7.75
N SER A 229 -12.36 -5.19 -8.08
CA SER A 229 -13.57 -5.51 -8.85
C SER A 229 -14.84 -5.34 -8.00
N ILE A 230 -14.72 -5.41 -6.69
CA ILE A 230 -15.83 -5.34 -5.74
C ILE A 230 -16.11 -3.88 -5.37
N ALA A 231 -15.08 -3.11 -4.99
CA ALA A 231 -15.23 -1.69 -4.68
C ALA A 231 -15.86 -0.90 -5.82
N SER A 232 -15.54 -1.25 -7.07
CA SER A 232 -16.13 -0.61 -8.24
C SER A 232 -17.64 -0.89 -8.43
N LYS A 233 -18.17 -1.96 -7.82
CA LYS A 233 -19.58 -2.40 -7.94
C LYS A 233 -20.41 -2.05 -6.71
N HIS A 234 -19.78 -2.05 -5.55
CA HIS A 234 -20.42 -1.89 -4.25
C HIS A 234 -19.62 -0.89 -3.40
N PRO A 235 -19.77 0.43 -3.63
CA PRO A 235 -19.13 1.45 -2.83
C PRO A 235 -19.46 1.26 -1.33
N GLY A 236 -18.44 1.31 -0.48
CA GLY A 236 -18.59 1.13 0.97
C GLY A 236 -18.24 -0.28 1.50
N VAL A 237 -18.01 -1.27 0.63
CA VAL A 237 -17.55 -2.62 1.04
C VAL A 237 -16.03 -2.69 0.99
N PHE A 238 -15.37 -2.02 1.93
CA PHE A 238 -13.92 -1.81 1.91
C PHE A 238 -13.09 -3.04 2.34
N ARG A 239 -13.64 -3.97 3.11
CA ARG A 239 -12.90 -5.15 3.56
C ARG A 239 -12.53 -6.09 2.42
N ASP A 240 -13.38 -6.13 1.41
CA ASP A 240 -13.27 -7.11 0.33
C ASP A 240 -12.14 -6.79 -0.63
N TYR A 241 -11.72 -5.51 -0.77
CA TYR A 241 -10.61 -5.19 -1.68
C TYR A 241 -9.24 -5.63 -1.15
N THR A 242 -9.05 -5.68 0.16
CA THR A 242 -7.85 -6.23 0.76
C THR A 242 -7.78 -7.74 0.56
N VAL A 243 -8.92 -8.42 0.72
CA VAL A 243 -9.08 -9.86 0.44
C VAL A 243 -8.86 -10.15 -1.05
N GLU A 244 -9.38 -9.29 -1.94
CA GLU A 244 -9.20 -9.47 -3.39
C GLU A 244 -7.71 -9.44 -3.78
N PHE A 245 -6.92 -8.52 -3.21
CA PHE A 245 -5.48 -8.48 -3.46
C PHE A 245 -4.78 -9.75 -2.94
N LYS A 246 -5.11 -10.21 -1.73
CA LYS A 246 -4.58 -11.47 -1.18
C LYS A 246 -4.93 -12.67 -2.07
N ASN A 247 -6.14 -12.73 -2.61
CA ASN A 247 -6.53 -13.76 -3.57
C ASN A 247 -5.68 -13.74 -4.84
N VAL A 248 -5.32 -12.55 -5.34
CA VAL A 248 -4.44 -12.43 -6.52
C VAL A 248 -3.08 -13.03 -6.23
N VAL A 249 -2.46 -12.69 -5.09
CA VAL A 249 -1.15 -13.22 -4.72
C VAL A 249 -1.22 -14.74 -4.56
N LYS A 250 -2.18 -15.25 -3.78
CA LYS A 250 -2.37 -16.69 -3.56
C LYS A 250 -2.56 -17.47 -4.87
N GLU A 251 -3.37 -16.97 -5.81
CA GLU A 251 -3.60 -17.61 -7.11
C GLU A 251 -2.37 -17.55 -8.02
N LEU A 252 -1.58 -16.49 -7.96
CA LEU A 252 -0.31 -16.40 -8.67
C LEU A 252 0.69 -17.40 -8.14
N HIS A 253 0.87 -17.49 -6.81
CA HIS A 253 1.74 -18.48 -6.16
C HIS A 253 1.37 -19.91 -6.51
N ARG A 254 0.08 -20.26 -6.47
CA ARG A 254 -0.43 -21.58 -6.90
C ARG A 254 -0.06 -21.95 -8.34
N ASN A 255 0.17 -20.93 -9.16
CA ASN A 255 0.55 -21.09 -10.55
C ASN A 255 2.04 -20.90 -10.82
N GLY A 256 2.87 -20.80 -9.76
CA GLY A 256 4.31 -20.64 -9.85
C GLY A 256 4.75 -19.25 -10.32
N ILE A 257 4.00 -18.20 -9.96
CA ILE A 257 4.32 -16.82 -10.34
C ILE A 257 4.48 -15.97 -9.08
N GLU A 258 5.67 -15.42 -8.86
CA GLU A 258 5.96 -14.46 -7.80
C GLU A 258 5.32 -13.10 -8.04
N VAL A 259 5.12 -12.35 -6.94
CA VAL A 259 4.59 -10.99 -6.97
C VAL A 259 5.58 -10.01 -6.37
N VAL A 260 6.05 -9.08 -7.16
CA VAL A 260 6.84 -7.92 -6.74
C VAL A 260 5.99 -6.66 -6.90
N MET A 261 6.09 -5.72 -5.97
CA MET A 261 5.35 -4.46 -6.04
C MET A 261 6.29 -3.26 -6.04
N GLU A 262 6.06 -2.31 -6.96
CA GLU A 262 6.75 -1.02 -6.92
C GLU A 262 6.20 -0.13 -5.81
N MET A 263 7.11 0.45 -5.05
CA MET A 263 6.82 1.38 -3.97
C MET A 263 7.65 2.65 -4.15
N PHE A 264 6.96 3.74 -4.40
CA PHE A 264 7.58 5.04 -4.60
C PHE A 264 7.48 5.87 -3.32
N PHE A 265 8.51 5.76 -2.48
CA PHE A 265 8.65 6.57 -1.28
C PHE A 265 9.31 7.90 -1.63
N THR A 266 8.77 8.99 -1.11
CA THR A 266 9.28 10.35 -1.35
C THR A 266 10.20 10.80 -0.24
N ASP A 267 9.66 11.08 0.95
CA ASP A 267 10.44 11.57 2.10
C ASP A 267 10.04 10.82 3.41
N GLU A 268 9.50 9.62 3.29
CA GLU A 268 9.10 8.81 4.43
C GLU A 268 10.34 8.37 5.22
N SER A 269 10.20 8.32 6.55
CA SER A 269 11.29 7.90 7.43
C SER A 269 11.69 6.44 7.17
N THR A 270 12.97 6.12 7.40
CA THR A 270 13.49 4.74 7.32
C THR A 270 12.63 3.76 8.12
N GLY A 271 12.15 4.15 9.31
CA GLY A 271 11.31 3.31 10.15
C GLY A 271 9.94 3.04 9.54
N PHE A 272 9.33 4.04 8.91
CA PHE A 272 8.07 3.91 8.20
C PHE A 272 8.21 2.96 7.00
N ILE A 273 9.23 3.18 6.16
CA ILE A 273 9.51 2.36 4.97
C ILE A 273 9.72 0.89 5.36
N LEU A 274 10.53 0.64 6.40
CA LEU A 274 10.78 -0.71 6.88
C LEU A 274 9.50 -1.40 7.37
N GLN A 275 8.67 -0.71 8.16
CA GLN A 275 7.39 -1.25 8.62
C GLN A 275 6.43 -1.51 7.47
N CYS A 276 6.41 -0.63 6.48
CA CYS A 276 5.57 -0.77 5.30
C CYS A 276 5.94 -2.01 4.49
N VAL A 277 7.22 -2.20 4.16
CA VAL A 277 7.68 -3.38 3.40
C VAL A 277 7.42 -4.67 4.19
N ARG A 278 7.70 -4.69 5.49
CA ARG A 278 7.36 -5.83 6.36
C ARG A 278 5.87 -6.16 6.31
N HIS A 279 5.01 -5.14 6.37
CA HIS A 279 3.56 -5.33 6.29
C HIS A 279 3.14 -6.01 4.99
N TRP A 280 3.65 -5.57 3.85
CA TRP A 280 3.31 -6.18 2.56
C TRP A 280 3.81 -7.63 2.44
N VAL A 281 4.99 -7.93 2.97
CA VAL A 281 5.54 -9.29 2.97
C VAL A 281 4.77 -10.21 3.93
N THR A 282 4.43 -9.73 5.13
CA THR A 282 3.78 -10.59 6.14
C THR A 282 2.27 -10.69 5.99
N GLU A 283 1.62 -9.63 5.53
CA GLU A 283 0.16 -9.57 5.43
C GLU A 283 -0.35 -9.95 4.03
N TYR A 284 0.42 -9.63 3.00
CA TYR A 284 0.02 -9.86 1.61
C TYR A 284 0.88 -10.90 0.89
N HIS A 285 1.86 -11.48 1.55
CA HIS A 285 2.77 -12.51 1.03
C HIS A 285 3.44 -12.16 -0.30
N ILE A 286 3.71 -10.88 -0.56
CA ILE A 286 4.46 -10.53 -1.76
C ILE A 286 5.92 -11.01 -1.65
N ASP A 287 6.49 -11.48 -2.77
CA ASP A 287 7.84 -12.05 -2.83
C ASP A 287 8.94 -10.99 -2.92
N GLY A 288 8.56 -9.77 -3.24
CA GLY A 288 9.53 -8.69 -3.34
C GLY A 288 8.94 -7.30 -3.51
N VAL A 289 9.84 -6.34 -3.42
CA VAL A 289 9.53 -4.92 -3.64
C VAL A 289 10.55 -4.31 -4.59
N HIS A 290 10.08 -3.41 -5.45
CA HIS A 290 10.92 -2.49 -6.18
C HIS A 290 10.77 -1.12 -5.54
N VAL A 291 11.80 -0.69 -4.79
CA VAL A 291 11.72 0.50 -3.96
C VAL A 291 12.47 1.68 -4.54
N TYR A 292 11.82 2.84 -4.50
CA TYR A 292 12.42 4.14 -4.68
C TYR A 292 12.47 4.79 -3.29
N CYS A 293 13.65 4.81 -2.67
CA CYS A 293 13.89 5.35 -1.34
C CYS A 293 15.35 5.81 -1.20
N ASP A 294 15.67 6.44 -0.08
CA ASP A 294 17.04 6.84 0.22
C ASP A 294 17.96 5.65 0.57
N GLU A 295 19.27 5.90 0.64
CA GLU A 295 20.28 4.88 0.92
C GLU A 295 20.15 4.32 2.35
N SER A 296 19.69 5.11 3.32
CA SER A 296 19.53 4.66 4.72
C SER A 296 18.38 3.67 4.84
N ALA A 297 17.25 3.93 4.20
CA ALA A 297 16.14 3.01 4.12
C ALA A 297 16.52 1.71 3.37
N LEU A 298 17.21 1.84 2.23
CA LEU A 298 17.68 0.67 1.49
C LEU A 298 18.62 -0.21 2.32
N LYS A 299 19.53 0.41 3.09
CA LYS A 299 20.40 -0.31 4.02
C LYS A 299 19.61 -1.03 5.10
N ALA A 300 18.61 -0.38 5.69
CA ALA A 300 17.76 -1.00 6.71
C ALA A 300 16.99 -2.20 6.14
N LEU A 301 16.38 -2.06 4.97
CA LEU A 301 15.69 -3.14 4.26
C LEU A 301 16.61 -4.33 3.98
N SER A 302 17.83 -4.06 3.51
CA SER A 302 18.79 -5.11 3.14
C SER A 302 19.32 -5.92 4.34
N GLN A 303 19.22 -5.38 5.56
CA GLN A 303 19.72 -6.00 6.79
C GLN A 303 18.60 -6.59 7.66
N ASP A 304 17.36 -6.46 7.23
CA ASP A 304 16.21 -6.91 7.99
C ASP A 304 16.03 -8.42 7.92
N ALA A 305 16.02 -9.10 9.07
CA ALA A 305 15.92 -10.55 9.14
C ALA A 305 14.58 -11.10 8.63
N LEU A 306 13.49 -10.34 8.76
CA LEU A 306 12.18 -10.73 8.25
C LEU A 306 12.15 -10.71 6.73
N LEU A 307 12.96 -9.83 6.12
CA LEU A 307 13.04 -9.66 4.68
C LEU A 307 14.18 -10.48 4.03
N ALA A 308 14.79 -11.42 4.75
CA ALA A 308 15.97 -12.16 4.27
C ALA A 308 15.75 -12.91 2.94
N ASP A 309 14.54 -13.39 2.71
CA ASP A 309 14.15 -14.09 1.47
C ASP A 309 13.34 -13.21 0.51
N THR A 310 13.13 -11.93 0.84
CA THR A 310 12.36 -10.98 0.03
C THR A 310 13.23 -10.34 -1.05
N LYS A 311 12.81 -10.37 -2.31
CA LYS A 311 13.50 -9.66 -3.39
C LYS A 311 13.41 -8.14 -3.19
N ILE A 312 14.54 -7.45 -3.14
CA ILE A 312 14.61 -5.99 -3.07
C ILE A 312 15.27 -5.46 -4.33
N ILE A 313 14.48 -4.84 -5.17
CA ILE A 313 14.94 -4.22 -6.43
C ILE A 313 15.00 -2.71 -6.22
N THR A 314 16.04 -2.08 -6.74
CA THR A 314 16.23 -0.63 -6.63
C THR A 314 16.98 -0.11 -7.85
N VAL A 315 17.02 1.20 -8.03
CA VAL A 315 17.79 1.86 -9.11
C VAL A 315 19.18 2.31 -8.66
N TYR A 316 19.51 2.24 -7.36
CA TYR A 316 20.73 2.83 -6.79
C TYR A 316 21.60 1.87 -5.97
N TRP A 317 21.36 0.57 -6.01
CA TRP A 317 22.18 -0.35 -5.23
C TRP A 317 23.61 -0.42 -5.78
N ASN A 318 24.58 -0.16 -4.90
CA ASN A 318 25.99 -0.09 -5.26
C ASN A 318 26.74 -1.44 -5.12
N GLY A 319 26.02 -2.53 -4.84
CA GLY A 319 26.58 -3.87 -4.65
C GLY A 319 27.29 -4.11 -3.31
N LYS A 320 27.26 -3.14 -2.38
CA LYS A 320 27.98 -3.22 -1.10
C LYS A 320 27.08 -3.65 0.08
N THR A 321 25.77 -3.55 -0.07
CA THR A 321 24.78 -3.90 0.97
C THR A 321 23.92 -5.06 0.49
N GLY A 322 23.53 -5.94 1.41
CA GLY A 322 22.72 -7.12 1.10
C GLY A 322 23.50 -8.27 0.46
N THR A 323 22.81 -9.34 0.13
CA THR A 323 23.35 -10.49 -0.59
C THR A 323 22.98 -10.42 -2.07
N LYS A 324 23.74 -11.06 -2.95
CA LYS A 324 23.41 -11.14 -4.38
C LYS A 324 22.06 -11.82 -4.65
N LYS A 325 21.62 -12.70 -3.75
CA LYS A 325 20.35 -13.39 -3.86
C LYS A 325 19.15 -12.49 -3.56
N HIS A 326 19.35 -11.51 -2.69
CA HIS A 326 18.30 -10.70 -2.09
C HIS A 326 18.13 -9.35 -2.80
N MET A 327 19.21 -8.74 -3.30
CA MET A 327 19.25 -7.39 -3.86
C MET A 327 19.51 -7.42 -5.37
N ALA A 328 18.80 -6.54 -6.10
CA ALA A 328 19.03 -6.35 -7.53
C ALA A 328 18.86 -4.89 -7.95
N ASN A 329 19.41 -4.56 -9.11
CA ASN A 329 19.23 -3.28 -9.80
C ASN A 329 18.67 -3.49 -11.19
N TYR A 330 17.91 -2.51 -11.66
CA TYR A 330 17.68 -2.39 -13.10
C TYR A 330 18.97 -2.03 -13.84
N ASN A 331 19.22 -2.74 -14.94
CA ASN A 331 20.33 -2.44 -15.83
C ASN A 331 19.85 -1.60 -17.01
N ASN A 332 19.88 -0.27 -16.84
CA ASN A 332 19.44 0.68 -17.87
C ASN A 332 20.35 0.66 -19.11
N ASP A 333 21.62 0.37 -18.95
CA ASP A 333 22.55 0.30 -20.09
C ASP A 333 22.22 -0.90 -20.98
N PHE A 334 21.98 -2.06 -20.39
CA PHE A 334 21.49 -3.23 -21.13
C PHE A 334 20.17 -2.94 -21.84
N GLN A 335 19.22 -2.31 -21.14
CA GLN A 335 17.93 -1.95 -21.72
C GLN A 335 18.10 -1.05 -22.95
N ASN A 336 18.94 -0.03 -22.85
CA ASN A 336 19.19 0.91 -23.94
C ASN A 336 19.89 0.23 -25.13
N ILE A 337 20.88 -0.62 -24.86
CA ILE A 337 21.59 -1.38 -25.92
C ILE A 337 20.63 -2.35 -26.61
N ALA A 338 19.85 -3.12 -25.85
CA ALA A 338 18.88 -4.06 -26.40
C ALA A 338 17.80 -3.34 -27.26
N ARG A 339 17.31 -2.19 -26.80
CA ARG A 339 16.35 -1.37 -27.59
C ARG A 339 16.95 -0.86 -28.89
N ARG A 340 18.20 -0.38 -28.90
CA ARG A 340 18.89 0.05 -30.10
C ARG A 340 19.05 -1.11 -31.09
N LEU A 341 19.54 -2.25 -30.59
CA LEU A 341 19.69 -3.45 -31.42
C LEU A 341 18.37 -3.87 -32.08
N LEU A 342 17.29 -3.93 -31.30
CA LEU A 342 15.96 -4.34 -31.82
C LEU A 342 15.36 -3.32 -32.80
N LYS A 343 15.69 -2.03 -32.67
CA LYS A 343 15.24 -0.99 -33.59
C LYS A 343 16.12 -0.86 -34.83
N GLY A 344 17.28 -1.48 -34.85
CA GLY A 344 18.26 -1.31 -35.91
C GLY A 344 18.91 0.08 -35.90
N ASP A 345 18.96 0.75 -34.76
CA ASP A 345 19.63 2.03 -34.61
C ASP A 345 21.18 1.78 -34.71
N GLU A 346 21.76 2.18 -35.83
CA GLU A 346 23.21 2.23 -36.00
C GLU A 346 23.73 3.46 -35.27
N ASN A 347 24.28 3.31 -34.06
CA ASN A 347 24.99 4.22 -33.12
C ASN A 347 24.31 4.44 -31.80
#